data_3d61b21ded01179e4ca3cf30172de88a
#
_entry.id   3d61b21ded01179e4ca3cf30172de88a
#
_cell.length_a   1.000
_cell.length_b   1.000
_cell.length_c   1.000
_cell.angle_alpha   90.00
_cell.angle_beta   90.00
_cell.angle_gamma   90.00
#
_symmetry.space_group_name_H-M   'P 1'
#
loop_
_entity.id
_entity.type
_entity.pdbx_description
1 polymer ?
#
loop_
_entity_poly.entity_id
_entity_poly.type
_entity_poly.pdbx_seq_one_letter_code
_entity_poly.pdbx_strand_id
1 'polypeptide(L)'
;NGNPNPFRARERSMGKKIIVVIDHYVPTFDKDAGSKTTFQYLKMFLKKGYVVKFIGDNYLHEEPYTSTLQQMGIEVLYGQEYLTGIWDWLVKNGKDIHVAYLNRPHIATKYVDFIKEHTDIKMIYYGHDLHFMREFREYELTGDVKKRQESEYWKSIEFSLFHKVAVSYYPSYVEEEAIHAVDETI
;
A
#
# COMPACT_ATOMS: atom_id res chain seq x y z
N ASN A 1 17.90 10.88 28.05
CA ASN A 1 17.72 12.31 27.75
C ASN A 1 18.30 12.59 26.36
N GLY A 2 17.64 12.10 25.30
CA GLY A 2 17.98 12.40 23.94
C GLY A 2 17.57 13.83 23.61
N ASN A 3 18.51 14.61 23.05
CA ASN A 3 18.27 15.97 22.60
C ASN A 3 17.15 15.93 21.53
N PRO A 4 15.95 16.48 21.77
CA PRO A 4 14.90 16.37 20.78
C PRO A 4 15.31 17.13 19.54
N ASN A 5 15.31 16.44 18.39
CA ASN A 5 15.54 17.08 17.10
C ASN A 5 14.55 18.26 16.98
N PRO A 6 15.01 19.52 16.84
CA PRO A 6 14.13 20.68 16.83
C PRO A 6 13.13 20.68 15.67
N PHE A 7 13.41 19.94 14.59
CA PHE A 7 12.44 19.69 13.52
C PHE A 7 11.29 18.77 13.96
N ARG A 8 11.56 17.80 14.84
CA ARG A 8 10.52 16.93 15.43
C ARG A 8 9.73 17.62 16.54
N ALA A 9 10.33 18.58 17.25
CA ALA A 9 9.64 19.35 18.28
C ALA A 9 8.54 20.27 17.72
N ARG A 10 8.67 20.69 16.45
CA ARG A 10 7.64 21.45 15.72
C ARG A 10 6.56 20.59 15.11
N GLU A 11 6.84 19.32 14.82
CA GLU A 11 5.85 18.34 14.40
C GLU A 11 5.08 17.89 15.64
N ARG A 12 3.79 18.13 15.70
CA ARG A 12 2.87 17.58 16.71
C ARG A 12 2.79 16.04 16.66
N SER A 13 3.81 15.41 16.12
CA SER A 13 3.96 13.97 15.85
C SER A 13 4.77 13.25 16.92
N MET A 14 5.37 13.97 17.91
CA MET A 14 6.09 13.32 19.00
C MET A 14 5.17 12.34 19.74
N GLY A 15 5.55 11.05 19.73
CA GLY A 15 4.76 9.97 20.32
C GLY A 15 3.67 9.38 19.44
N LYS A 16 3.46 9.87 18.22
CA LYS A 16 2.53 9.28 17.28
C LYS A 16 3.22 8.24 16.38
N LYS A 17 2.47 7.20 16.03
CA LYS A 17 2.92 6.19 15.07
C LYS A 17 2.86 6.74 13.65
N ILE A 18 3.88 6.46 12.86
CA ILE A 18 3.95 6.86 11.45
C ILE A 18 3.54 5.66 10.59
N ILE A 19 2.63 5.90 9.65
CA ILE A 19 2.25 4.95 8.60
C ILE A 19 2.58 5.54 7.24
N VAL A 20 3.24 4.78 6.39
CA VAL A 20 3.40 5.09 4.97
C VAL A 20 2.42 4.25 4.16
N VAL A 21 1.61 4.91 3.34
CA VAL A 21 0.66 4.27 2.43
C VAL A 21 1.21 4.37 1.03
N ILE A 22 1.32 3.24 0.33
CA ILE A 22 1.87 3.15 -1.02
C ILE A 22 0.78 2.62 -1.96
N ASP A 23 0.47 3.37 -3.00
CA ASP A 23 -0.51 2.99 -4.03
C ASP A 23 0.02 3.39 -5.41
N HIS A 24 -0.68 3.06 -6.47
CA HIS A 24 -0.32 3.33 -7.85
C HIS A 24 -0.14 4.84 -8.12
N TYR A 25 -1.10 5.64 -7.67
CA TYR A 25 -1.13 7.10 -7.83
C TYR A 25 -1.87 7.76 -6.67
N VAL A 26 -1.83 9.07 -6.58
CA VAL A 26 -2.63 9.83 -5.61
C VAL A 26 -4.12 9.54 -5.84
N PRO A 27 -4.89 9.13 -4.80
CA PRO A 27 -6.24 8.62 -4.99
C PRO A 27 -7.18 9.69 -5.56
N THR A 28 -7.68 9.43 -6.77
CA THR A 28 -8.70 10.23 -7.45
C THR A 28 -10.09 9.82 -6.95
N PHE A 29 -10.38 10.12 -5.68
CA PHE A 29 -11.45 9.54 -4.85
C PHE A 29 -12.88 9.77 -5.34
N ASP A 30 -13.07 10.60 -6.34
CA ASP A 30 -14.35 10.89 -7.02
C ASP A 30 -14.47 10.21 -8.39
N LYS A 31 -13.39 9.54 -8.88
CA LYS A 31 -13.35 8.95 -10.21
C LYS A 31 -13.50 7.44 -10.21
N ASP A 32 -12.95 6.74 -9.23
CA ASP A 32 -12.98 5.28 -9.18
C ASP A 32 -13.11 4.71 -7.76
N ALA A 33 -13.63 3.47 -7.67
CA ALA A 33 -13.92 2.81 -6.40
C ALA A 33 -12.65 2.49 -5.59
N GLY A 34 -11.56 2.11 -6.24
CA GLY A 34 -10.30 1.80 -5.57
C GLY A 34 -9.70 3.04 -4.91
N SER A 35 -9.63 4.16 -5.64
CA SER A 35 -9.19 5.45 -5.11
C SER A 35 -10.08 5.93 -3.96
N LYS A 36 -11.41 5.76 -4.08
CA LYS A 36 -12.34 6.08 -3.00
C LYS A 36 -12.04 5.26 -1.74
N THR A 37 -11.78 3.98 -1.89
CA THR A 37 -11.43 3.08 -0.79
C THR A 37 -10.11 3.50 -0.13
N THR A 38 -9.06 3.72 -0.91
CA THR A 38 -7.77 4.22 -0.41
C THR A 38 -7.95 5.53 0.36
N PHE A 39 -8.73 6.47 -0.17
CA PHE A 39 -9.01 7.75 0.51
C PHE A 39 -9.74 7.56 1.85
N GLN A 40 -10.67 6.62 1.96
CA GLN A 40 -11.34 6.30 3.23
C GLN A 40 -10.37 5.70 4.26
N TYR A 41 -9.45 4.84 3.84
CA TYR A 41 -8.40 4.33 4.72
C TYR A 41 -7.45 5.44 5.21
N LEU A 42 -7.06 6.36 4.34
CA LEU A 42 -6.25 7.53 4.74
C LEU A 42 -6.96 8.35 5.83
N LYS A 43 -8.25 8.63 5.66
CA LYS A 43 -9.08 9.31 6.68
C LYS A 43 -9.14 8.51 7.98
N MET A 44 -9.30 7.20 7.91
CA MET A 44 -9.33 6.32 9.07
C MET A 44 -7.99 6.37 9.82
N PHE A 45 -6.86 6.30 9.15
CA PHE A 45 -5.54 6.37 9.77
C PHE A 45 -5.33 7.71 10.50
N LEU A 46 -5.72 8.83 9.88
CA LEU A 46 -5.70 10.14 10.53
C LEU A 46 -6.57 10.16 11.78
N LYS A 47 -7.81 9.65 11.70
CA LYS A 47 -8.74 9.55 12.83
C LYS A 47 -8.19 8.68 13.97
N LYS A 48 -7.41 7.64 13.65
CA LYS A 48 -6.72 6.78 14.62
C LYS A 48 -5.46 7.43 15.20
N GLY A 49 -5.12 8.64 14.77
CA GLY A 49 -4.01 9.43 15.31
C GLY A 49 -2.65 9.12 14.69
N TYR A 50 -2.59 8.39 13.58
CA TYR A 50 -1.35 8.19 12.83
C TYR A 50 -0.88 9.49 12.17
N VAL A 51 0.43 9.64 12.06
CA VAL A 51 1.06 10.52 11.07
C VAL A 51 1.09 9.74 9.76
N VAL A 52 0.40 10.26 8.75
CA VAL A 52 0.25 9.56 7.46
C VAL A 52 1.17 10.18 6.43
N LYS A 53 1.97 9.35 5.79
CA LYS A 53 2.74 9.68 4.59
C LYS A 53 2.17 8.88 3.42
N PHE A 54 2.10 9.47 2.25
CA PHE A 54 1.55 8.84 1.06
C PHE A 54 2.56 8.85 -0.09
N ILE A 55 2.70 7.73 -0.77
CA ILE A 55 3.51 7.55 -1.97
C ILE A 55 2.60 7.06 -3.09
N GLY A 56 2.41 7.88 -4.12
CA GLY A 56 1.95 7.39 -5.42
C GLY A 56 3.15 6.90 -6.21
N ASP A 57 3.14 5.64 -6.66
CA ASP A 57 4.28 5.01 -7.37
C ASP A 57 4.64 5.69 -8.71
N ASN A 58 3.75 6.53 -9.22
CA ASN A 58 4.02 7.40 -10.37
C ASN A 58 4.74 8.69 -10.00
N TYR A 59 4.84 9.03 -8.71
CA TYR A 59 5.47 10.24 -8.15
C TYR A 59 4.96 11.56 -8.74
N LEU A 60 3.75 11.57 -9.28
CA LEU A 60 3.15 12.77 -9.86
C LEU A 60 2.41 13.59 -8.80
N HIS A 61 2.48 14.92 -8.98
CA HIS A 61 1.58 15.86 -8.31
C HIS A 61 0.30 15.97 -9.14
N GLU A 62 -0.83 15.65 -8.55
CA GLU A 62 -2.12 15.60 -9.26
C GLU A 62 -3.18 16.44 -8.55
N GLU A 63 -3.55 17.56 -9.15
CA GLU A 63 -4.58 18.43 -8.62
C GLU A 63 -6.01 17.94 -8.99
N PRO A 64 -6.98 18.12 -8.09
CA PRO A 64 -6.90 18.74 -6.75
C PRO A 64 -6.53 17.74 -5.65
N TYR A 65 -6.21 16.49 -6.00
CA TYR A 65 -6.12 15.35 -5.07
C TYR A 65 -4.91 15.46 -4.15
N THR A 66 -3.73 15.80 -4.68
CA THR A 66 -2.51 15.99 -3.87
C THR A 66 -2.72 17.09 -2.83
N SER A 67 -3.21 18.25 -3.26
CA SER A 67 -3.50 19.38 -2.35
C SER A 67 -4.55 19.02 -1.31
N THR A 68 -5.57 18.22 -1.67
CA THR A 68 -6.57 17.75 -0.72
C THR A 68 -5.94 16.89 0.38
N LEU A 69 -5.07 15.93 0.03
CA LEU A 69 -4.38 15.11 1.01
C LEU A 69 -3.49 15.95 1.93
N GLN A 70 -2.74 16.90 1.36
CA GLN A 70 -1.87 17.80 2.13
C GLN A 70 -2.66 18.68 3.10
N GLN A 71 -3.82 19.22 2.70
CA GLN A 71 -4.72 19.99 3.56
C GLN A 71 -5.27 19.15 4.72
N MET A 72 -5.42 17.84 4.53
CA MET A 72 -5.80 16.90 5.60
C MET A 72 -4.65 16.58 6.56
N GLY A 73 -3.42 17.06 6.28
CA GLY A 73 -2.23 16.80 7.08
C GLY A 73 -1.46 15.54 6.68
N ILE A 74 -1.70 15.02 5.48
CA ILE A 74 -0.95 13.91 4.90
C ILE A 74 0.25 14.46 4.13
N GLU A 75 1.44 13.96 4.44
CA GLU A 75 2.62 14.26 3.64
C GLU A 75 2.64 13.38 2.39
N VAL A 76 2.52 14.00 1.23
CA VAL A 76 2.57 13.31 -0.06
C VAL A 76 3.98 13.43 -0.62
N LEU A 77 4.63 12.28 -0.87
CA LEU A 77 5.99 12.21 -1.40
C LEU A 77 5.90 12.09 -2.93
N TYR A 78 6.22 13.18 -3.62
CA TYR A 78 6.12 13.28 -5.10
C TYR A 78 7.29 14.06 -5.68
N GLY A 79 7.45 14.01 -6.99
CA GLY A 79 8.48 14.71 -7.74
C GLY A 79 9.73 13.89 -7.99
N GLN A 80 10.65 14.49 -8.75
CA GLN A 80 11.89 13.84 -9.22
C GLN A 80 12.77 13.36 -8.06
N GLU A 81 12.78 14.07 -6.97
CA GLU A 81 13.53 13.70 -5.76
C GLU A 81 13.14 12.32 -5.24
N TYR A 82 11.84 12.03 -5.16
CA TYR A 82 11.35 10.73 -4.68
C TYR A 82 11.35 9.66 -5.77
N LEU A 83 11.13 10.02 -7.02
CA LEU A 83 11.23 9.08 -8.14
C LEU A 83 12.60 8.38 -8.18
N THR A 84 13.66 9.11 -7.89
CA THR A 84 15.03 8.58 -7.91
C THR A 84 15.56 8.17 -6.54
N GLY A 85 15.03 8.76 -5.46
CA GLY A 85 15.57 8.62 -4.09
C GLY A 85 14.68 7.90 -3.09
N ILE A 86 13.58 7.26 -3.53
CA ILE A 86 12.63 6.66 -2.59
C ILE A 86 13.24 5.52 -1.76
N TRP A 87 14.13 4.75 -2.34
CA TRP A 87 14.80 3.64 -1.66
C TRP A 87 15.69 4.13 -0.53
N ASP A 88 16.50 5.14 -0.79
CA ASP A 88 17.36 5.79 0.22
C ASP A 88 16.50 6.45 1.30
N TRP A 89 15.38 7.06 0.89
CA TRP A 89 14.43 7.66 1.81
C TRP A 89 13.81 6.61 2.77
N LEU A 90 13.41 5.45 2.25
CA LEU A 90 12.87 4.35 3.05
C LEU A 90 13.89 3.83 4.06
N VAL A 91 15.14 3.61 3.65
CA VAL A 91 16.22 3.17 4.55
C VAL A 91 16.49 4.22 5.62
N LYS A 92 16.64 5.49 5.23
CA LYS A 92 16.94 6.59 6.15
C LYS A 92 15.86 6.81 7.21
N ASN A 93 14.60 6.67 6.82
CA ASN A 93 13.44 6.95 7.68
C ASN A 93 12.78 5.68 8.25
N GLY A 94 13.19 4.50 7.81
CA GLY A 94 12.55 3.22 8.15
C GLY A 94 12.40 2.98 9.63
N LYS A 95 13.40 3.36 10.45
CA LYS A 95 13.36 3.25 11.92
C LYS A 95 12.24 4.05 12.60
N ASP A 96 11.73 5.08 11.94
CA ASP A 96 10.68 5.95 12.44
C ASP A 96 9.28 5.55 11.90
N ILE A 97 9.24 4.73 10.85
CA ILE A 97 8.01 4.23 10.23
C ILE A 97 7.58 2.93 10.91
N HIS A 98 6.36 2.91 11.41
CA HIS A 98 5.83 1.75 12.14
C HIS A 98 5.16 0.74 11.20
N VAL A 99 4.48 1.24 10.17
CA VAL A 99 3.70 0.43 9.23
C VAL A 99 3.85 0.95 7.82
N ALA A 100 4.04 0.05 6.85
CA ALA A 100 3.83 0.30 5.44
C ALA A 100 2.53 -0.39 5.02
N TYR A 101 1.58 0.38 4.49
CA TYR A 101 0.31 -0.10 3.96
C TYR A 101 0.40 -0.12 2.43
N LEU A 102 0.54 -1.33 1.88
CA LEU A 102 0.82 -1.58 0.46
C LEU A 102 -0.49 -1.91 -0.25
N ASN A 103 -0.84 -1.14 -1.26
CA ASN A 103 -2.02 -1.38 -2.07
C ASN A 103 -1.64 -2.03 -3.39
N ARG A 104 -2.53 -2.88 -3.91
CA ARG A 104 -2.46 -3.52 -5.23
C ARG A 104 -1.24 -4.43 -5.41
N PRO A 105 -1.40 -5.63 -5.99
CA PRO A 105 -0.30 -6.60 -6.05
C PRO A 105 0.89 -6.11 -6.89
N HIS A 106 0.63 -5.44 -8.03
CA HIS A 106 1.69 -4.93 -8.90
C HIS A 106 2.51 -3.78 -8.29
N ILE A 107 1.94 -3.06 -7.29
CA ILE A 107 2.67 -2.05 -6.51
C ILE A 107 3.37 -2.72 -5.34
N ALA A 108 2.66 -3.54 -4.57
CA ALA A 108 3.21 -4.20 -3.40
C ALA A 108 4.48 -5.02 -3.72
N THR A 109 4.51 -5.73 -4.84
CA THR A 109 5.67 -6.52 -5.30
C THR A 109 6.93 -5.70 -5.52
N LYS A 110 6.82 -4.42 -5.87
CA LYS A 110 7.99 -3.55 -6.04
C LYS A 110 8.67 -3.23 -4.71
N TYR A 111 7.88 -3.10 -3.64
CA TYR A 111 8.34 -2.58 -2.35
C TYR A 111 8.59 -3.65 -1.30
N VAL A 112 7.86 -4.78 -1.34
CA VAL A 112 7.82 -5.75 -0.25
C VAL A 112 9.19 -6.34 0.07
N ASP A 113 9.95 -6.77 -0.93
CA ASP A 113 11.25 -7.40 -0.71
C ASP A 113 12.27 -6.38 -0.20
N PHE A 114 12.29 -5.19 -0.79
CA PHE A 114 13.18 -4.11 -0.35
C PHE A 114 12.90 -3.70 1.11
N ILE A 115 11.62 -3.47 1.47
CA ILE A 115 11.25 -3.09 2.84
C ILE A 115 11.64 -4.19 3.82
N LYS A 116 11.39 -5.46 3.48
CA LYS A 116 11.72 -6.62 4.32
C LYS A 116 13.22 -6.79 4.53
N GLU A 117 14.03 -6.51 3.51
CA GLU A 117 15.48 -6.70 3.55
C GLU A 117 16.21 -5.55 4.26
N HIS A 118 15.72 -4.32 4.12
CA HIS A 118 16.46 -3.14 4.54
C HIS A 118 15.84 -2.38 5.72
N THR A 119 14.69 -2.80 6.22
CA THR A 119 13.99 -2.11 7.32
C THR A 119 13.28 -3.08 8.25
N ASP A 120 12.87 -2.59 9.44
CA ASP A 120 12.01 -3.32 10.39
C ASP A 120 10.53 -2.91 10.28
N ILE A 121 10.12 -2.27 9.19
CA ILE A 121 8.76 -1.77 8.98
C ILE A 121 7.80 -2.94 8.86
N LYS A 122 6.74 -2.96 9.66
CA LYS A 122 5.66 -3.95 9.51
C LYS A 122 4.85 -3.64 8.26
N MET A 123 4.67 -4.63 7.42
CA MET A 123 3.91 -4.48 6.18
C MET A 123 2.51 -5.05 6.32
N ILE A 124 1.53 -4.27 5.83
CA ILE A 124 0.14 -4.66 5.65
C ILE A 124 -0.15 -4.56 4.16
N TYR A 125 -0.76 -5.58 3.59
CA TYR A 125 -1.15 -5.61 2.19
C TYR A 125 -2.67 -5.49 2.04
N TYR A 126 -3.12 -4.67 1.08
CA TYR A 126 -4.52 -4.56 0.70
C TYR A 126 -4.68 -4.84 -0.80
N GLY A 127 -5.32 -5.97 -1.12
CA GLY A 127 -5.39 -6.47 -2.49
C GLY A 127 -6.42 -5.79 -3.38
N HIS A 128 -7.43 -5.11 -2.83
CA HIS A 128 -8.64 -4.59 -3.47
C HIS A 128 -9.56 -5.68 -4.03
N ASP A 129 -9.03 -6.60 -4.82
CA ASP A 129 -9.67 -7.81 -5.34
C ASP A 129 -8.61 -8.90 -5.55
N LEU A 130 -9.01 -10.15 -5.57
CA LEU A 130 -8.15 -11.25 -5.95
C LEU A 130 -8.04 -11.33 -7.47
N HIS A 131 -6.89 -10.90 -7.99
CA HIS A 131 -6.63 -10.87 -9.43
C HIS A 131 -6.70 -12.27 -10.03
N PHE A 132 -6.12 -13.29 -9.36
CA PHE A 132 -6.17 -14.65 -9.89
C PHE A 132 -7.60 -15.19 -10.00
N MET A 133 -8.47 -14.88 -9.04
CA MET A 133 -9.89 -15.28 -9.10
C MET A 133 -10.63 -14.56 -10.21
N ARG A 134 -10.38 -13.26 -10.39
CA ARG A 134 -11.01 -12.46 -11.46
C ARG A 134 -10.67 -13.05 -12.82
N GLU A 135 -9.38 -13.26 -13.09
CA GLU A 135 -8.92 -13.81 -14.38
C GLU A 135 -9.40 -15.25 -14.60
N PHE A 136 -9.48 -16.06 -13.52
CA PHE A 136 -10.01 -17.42 -13.60
C PHE A 136 -11.50 -17.43 -13.97
N ARG A 137 -12.32 -16.59 -13.33
CA ARG A 137 -13.75 -16.44 -13.67
C ARG A 137 -13.96 -15.99 -15.11
N GLU A 138 -13.11 -15.09 -15.60
CA GLU A 138 -13.18 -14.66 -16.99
C GLU A 138 -12.83 -15.82 -17.94
N TYR A 139 -11.84 -16.65 -17.59
CA TYR A 139 -11.55 -17.88 -18.33
C TYR A 139 -12.74 -18.84 -18.34
N GLU A 140 -13.41 -19.07 -17.21
CA GLU A 140 -14.58 -19.95 -17.15
C GLU A 140 -15.74 -19.46 -18.04
N LEU A 141 -15.90 -18.15 -18.18
CA LEU A 141 -16.96 -17.56 -19.01
C LEU A 141 -16.61 -17.54 -20.50
N THR A 142 -15.36 -17.34 -20.85
CA THR A 142 -14.94 -17.08 -22.24
C THR A 142 -14.23 -18.24 -22.90
N GLY A 143 -13.65 -19.15 -22.11
CA GLY A 143 -12.73 -20.20 -22.60
C GLY A 143 -11.38 -19.68 -23.06
N ASP A 144 -11.04 -18.38 -22.82
CA ASP A 144 -9.77 -17.81 -23.25
C ASP A 144 -8.60 -18.34 -22.41
N VAL A 145 -7.76 -19.16 -23.05
CA VAL A 145 -6.58 -19.78 -22.44
C VAL A 145 -5.60 -18.74 -21.88
N LYS A 146 -5.55 -17.53 -22.46
CA LYS A 146 -4.71 -16.45 -21.94
C LYS A 146 -5.16 -16.04 -20.54
N LYS A 147 -6.48 -15.98 -20.30
CA LYS A 147 -7.03 -15.65 -18.99
C LYS A 147 -6.67 -16.68 -17.92
N ARG A 148 -6.60 -17.95 -18.30
CA ARG A 148 -6.08 -19.00 -17.40
C ARG A 148 -4.60 -18.78 -17.07
N GLN A 149 -3.78 -18.44 -18.03
CA GLN A 149 -2.36 -18.16 -17.82
C GLN A 149 -2.16 -16.91 -16.93
N GLU A 150 -2.94 -15.87 -17.16
CA GLU A 150 -2.95 -14.65 -16.32
C GLU A 150 -3.38 -14.98 -14.90
N SER A 151 -4.38 -15.83 -14.70
CA SER A 151 -4.80 -16.30 -13.38
C SER A 151 -3.67 -17.01 -12.63
N GLU A 152 -2.99 -17.96 -13.25
CA GLU A 152 -1.85 -18.67 -12.62
C GLU A 152 -0.69 -17.69 -12.29
N TYR A 153 -0.41 -16.74 -13.17
CA TYR A 153 0.58 -15.69 -12.91
C TYR A 153 0.20 -14.86 -11.68
N TRP A 154 -1.02 -14.33 -11.62
CA TRP A 154 -1.47 -13.54 -10.47
C TRP A 154 -1.52 -14.35 -9.19
N LYS A 155 -1.92 -15.62 -9.26
CA LYS A 155 -1.90 -16.53 -8.12
C LYS A 155 -0.49 -16.62 -7.51
N SER A 156 0.53 -16.82 -8.33
CA SER A 156 1.91 -16.89 -7.85
C SER A 156 2.37 -15.58 -7.19
N ILE A 157 1.98 -14.44 -7.74
CA ILE A 157 2.30 -13.10 -7.20
C ILE A 157 1.60 -12.88 -5.86
N GLU A 158 0.28 -13.07 -5.82
CA GLU A 158 -0.53 -12.78 -4.62
C GLU A 158 -0.13 -13.68 -3.45
N PHE A 159 0.07 -14.99 -3.69
CA PHE A 159 0.53 -15.92 -2.64
C PHE A 159 1.96 -15.61 -2.16
N SER A 160 2.85 -15.18 -3.05
CA SER A 160 4.17 -14.70 -2.63
C SER A 160 4.06 -13.47 -1.72
N LEU A 161 3.13 -12.54 -1.97
CA LEU A 161 2.91 -11.38 -1.11
C LEU A 161 2.38 -11.77 0.27
N PHE A 162 1.40 -12.69 0.34
CA PHE A 162 0.81 -13.12 1.60
C PHE A 162 1.86 -13.64 2.59
N HIS A 163 2.83 -14.42 2.12
CA HIS A 163 3.93 -14.93 2.96
C HIS A 163 4.99 -13.89 3.35
N LYS A 164 4.97 -12.71 2.75
CA LYS A 164 5.97 -11.66 3.01
C LYS A 164 5.48 -10.54 3.93
N VAL A 165 4.18 -10.40 4.09
CA VAL A 165 3.56 -9.34 4.88
C VAL A 165 3.05 -9.86 6.21
N ALA A 166 2.84 -8.96 7.17
CA ALA A 166 2.32 -9.35 8.48
C ALA A 166 0.82 -9.62 8.47
N VAL A 167 0.07 -8.93 7.60
CA VAL A 167 -1.39 -9.06 7.46
C VAL A 167 -1.77 -8.72 6.03
N SER A 168 -2.71 -9.48 5.48
CA SER A 168 -3.38 -9.19 4.21
C SER A 168 -4.85 -8.89 4.44
N TYR A 169 -5.40 -7.90 3.73
CA TYR A 169 -6.81 -7.54 3.79
C TYR A 169 -7.46 -7.61 2.41
N TYR A 170 -8.67 -8.16 2.40
CA TYR A 170 -9.55 -8.18 1.24
C TYR A 170 -10.95 -7.68 1.63
N PRO A 171 -11.75 -7.15 0.68
CA PRO A 171 -13.06 -6.55 1.00
C PRO A 171 -14.15 -7.54 1.31
N SER A 172 -13.99 -8.84 1.02
CA SER A 172 -15.04 -9.85 1.25
C SER A 172 -14.51 -11.19 1.77
N TYR A 173 -15.36 -11.91 2.51
CA TYR A 173 -15.08 -13.28 2.98
C TYR A 173 -14.90 -14.29 1.85
N VAL A 174 -15.49 -14.05 0.69
CA VAL A 174 -15.33 -14.93 -0.49
C VAL A 174 -13.90 -15.00 -0.95
N GLU A 175 -13.19 -13.88 -0.86
CA GLU A 175 -11.77 -13.79 -1.20
C GLU A 175 -10.91 -14.47 -0.13
N GLU A 176 -11.23 -14.25 1.15
CA GLU A 176 -10.58 -14.91 2.27
C GLU A 176 -10.72 -16.45 2.18
N GLU A 177 -11.92 -16.96 1.96
CA GLU A 177 -12.19 -18.39 1.77
C GLU A 177 -11.42 -18.96 0.56
N ALA A 178 -11.32 -18.21 -0.53
CA ALA A 178 -10.57 -18.64 -1.71
C ALA A 178 -9.06 -18.69 -1.47
N ILE A 179 -8.51 -17.81 -0.63
CA ILE A 179 -7.10 -17.85 -0.22
C ILE A 179 -6.87 -19.09 0.64
N HIS A 180 -7.67 -19.28 1.69
CA HIS A 180 -7.53 -20.41 2.62
C HIS A 180 -7.76 -21.77 1.94
N ALA A 181 -8.61 -21.85 0.90
CA ALA A 181 -8.79 -23.07 0.10
C ALA A 181 -7.53 -23.49 -0.66
N VAL A 182 -6.61 -22.57 -0.90
CA VAL A 182 -5.31 -22.83 -1.56
C VAL A 182 -4.19 -23.03 -0.55
N ASP A 183 -4.19 -22.24 0.52
CA ASP A 183 -3.18 -22.29 1.58
C ASP A 183 -3.80 -21.90 2.93
N GLU A 184 -4.01 -22.89 3.79
CA GLU A 184 -4.59 -22.70 5.13
C GLU A 184 -3.67 -21.99 6.12
N THR A 185 -2.40 -21.74 5.75
CA THR A 185 -1.40 -21.14 6.63
C THR A 185 -1.35 -19.61 6.55
N ILE A 186 -2.12 -19.02 5.64
CA ILE A 186 -2.14 -17.56 5.39
C ILE A 186 -3.15 -16.84 6.29
#